data_e6657fda8d025038d45b274c83d7adae
#
_entry.id   e6657fda8d025038d45b274c83d7adae
#
_cell.length_a   1.000
_cell.length_b   1.000
_cell.length_c   1.000
_cell.angle_alpha   90.00
_cell.angle_beta   90.00
_cell.angle_gamma   90.00
#
_symmetry.space_group_name_H-M   'P 1'
#
loop_
_entity.id
_entity.type
_entity.pdbx_description
1 polymer ?
#
loop_
_entity_poly.entity_id
_entity_poly.type
_entity_poly.pdbx_seq_one_letter_code
_entity_poly.pdbx_strand_id
1 'polypeptide(L)'
;MKLQSLSIFSLLLLLTACSVRENDLWLQKAEQFYADKQIDSTLTYLNRIIPEKLEGEDVYTYWRIQFSTSPQPFIRHSAEKIEKLSQHYEKTKDTINLKEINHIRYRLFLYNQAYDKADSMLQIIEKRA
;
A
#
# COMPACT_ATOMS: atom_id res chain seq x y z
N MET A 1 -44.41 -5.29 12.78
CA MET A 1 -43.22 -6.15 12.92
C MET A 1 -42.28 -6.09 11.74
N LYS A 2 -42.76 -6.09 10.49
CA LYS A 2 -41.90 -6.01 9.29
C LYS A 2 -41.16 -4.68 9.13
N LEU A 3 -41.69 -3.57 9.64
CA LEU A 3 -41.11 -2.23 9.57
C LEU A 3 -39.87 -2.06 10.51
N GLN A 4 -39.84 -2.76 11.65
CA GLN A 4 -38.71 -2.70 12.58
C GLN A 4 -37.48 -3.47 12.07
N SER A 5 -37.69 -4.60 11.38
CA SER A 5 -36.57 -5.38 10.81
C SER A 5 -35.92 -4.67 9.62
N LEU A 6 -36.69 -3.92 8.81
CA LEU A 6 -36.19 -3.10 7.71
C LEU A 6 -35.37 -1.92 8.20
N SER A 7 -35.76 -1.29 9.31
CA SER A 7 -35.07 -0.18 9.94
C SER A 7 -33.71 -0.60 10.50
N ILE A 8 -33.60 -1.75 11.15
CA ILE A 8 -32.35 -2.31 11.68
C ILE A 8 -31.38 -2.70 10.56
N PHE A 9 -31.89 -3.29 9.49
CA PHE A 9 -31.10 -3.66 8.31
C PHE A 9 -30.54 -2.43 7.60
N SER A 10 -31.33 -1.38 7.45
CA SER A 10 -30.92 -0.08 6.89
C SER A 10 -29.84 0.58 7.74
N LEU A 11 -29.95 0.52 9.07
CA LEU A 11 -28.96 1.06 10.01
C LEU A 11 -27.62 0.30 9.91
N LEU A 12 -27.66 -1.03 9.80
CA LEU A 12 -26.46 -1.86 9.61
C LEU A 12 -25.75 -1.54 8.31
N LEU A 13 -26.48 -1.32 7.22
CA LEU A 13 -25.89 -0.90 5.93
C LEU A 13 -25.23 0.46 6.02
N LEU A 14 -25.82 1.42 6.74
CA LEU A 14 -25.25 2.75 6.95
C LEU A 14 -23.96 2.69 7.76
N LEU A 15 -23.89 1.86 8.81
CA LEU A 15 -22.68 1.67 9.61
C LEU A 15 -21.54 1.06 8.81
N THR A 16 -21.85 0.09 7.92
CA THR A 16 -20.85 -0.52 7.02
C THR A 16 -20.32 0.50 6.01
N ALA A 17 -21.20 1.31 5.42
CA ALA A 17 -20.83 2.37 4.48
C ALA A 17 -19.95 3.44 5.15
N CYS A 18 -20.25 3.83 6.40
CA CYS A 18 -19.44 4.78 7.16
C CYS A 18 -18.02 4.24 7.42
N SER A 19 -17.85 2.96 7.77
CA SER A 19 -16.54 2.39 8.04
C SER A 19 -15.68 2.27 6.77
N VAL A 20 -16.29 2.01 5.60
CA VAL A 20 -15.61 2.03 4.30
C VAL A 20 -15.13 3.44 3.96
N ARG A 21 -15.99 4.45 4.16
CA ARG A 21 -15.63 5.86 3.93
C ARG A 21 -14.48 6.32 4.81
N GLU A 22 -14.49 5.93 6.08
CA GLU A 22 -13.38 6.27 7.00
C GLU A 22 -12.07 5.67 6.52
N ASN A 23 -12.09 4.42 6.09
CA ASN A 23 -10.90 3.74 5.57
C ASN A 23 -10.32 4.47 4.34
N ASP A 24 -11.18 4.83 3.39
CA ASP A 24 -10.77 5.59 2.20
C ASP A 24 -10.20 6.95 2.58
N LEU A 25 -10.82 7.63 3.54
CA LEU A 25 -10.35 8.93 4.02
C LEU A 25 -8.98 8.82 4.70
N TRP A 26 -8.78 7.80 5.53
CA TRP A 26 -7.49 7.56 6.17
C TRP A 26 -6.38 7.31 5.14
N LEU A 27 -6.68 6.54 4.09
CA LEU A 27 -5.73 6.27 3.02
C LEU A 27 -5.38 7.54 2.23
N GLN A 28 -6.37 8.36 1.88
CA GLN A 28 -6.13 9.64 1.21
C GLN A 28 -5.23 10.55 2.03
N LYS A 29 -5.46 10.63 3.35
CA LYS A 29 -4.62 11.43 4.25
C LYS A 29 -3.21 10.85 4.35
N ALA A 30 -3.07 9.53 4.43
CA ALA A 30 -1.76 8.88 4.45
C ALA A 30 -0.97 9.18 3.17
N GLU A 31 -1.62 9.12 2.00
CA GLU A 31 -1.00 9.48 0.72
C GLU A 31 -0.54 10.94 0.70
N GLN A 32 -1.37 11.85 1.18
CA GLN A 32 -1.06 13.28 1.21
C GLN A 32 0.14 13.56 2.10
N PHE A 33 0.17 13.01 3.31
CA PHE A 33 1.30 13.20 4.22
C PHE A 33 2.56 12.53 3.71
N TYR A 34 2.43 11.38 3.05
CA TYR A 34 3.56 10.68 2.45
C TYR A 34 4.17 11.52 1.31
N ALA A 35 3.33 12.10 0.44
CA ALA A 35 3.79 13.00 -0.63
C ALA A 35 4.51 14.23 -0.08
N ASP A 36 4.09 14.74 1.08
CA ASP A 36 4.70 15.86 1.77
C ASP A 36 5.90 15.47 2.64
N LYS A 37 6.32 14.19 2.58
CA LYS A 37 7.44 13.63 3.34
C LYS A 37 7.27 13.71 4.86
N GLN A 38 6.04 13.74 5.33
CA GLN A 38 5.70 13.73 6.76
C GLN A 38 5.43 12.29 7.21
N ILE A 39 6.49 11.56 7.50
CA ILE A 39 6.44 10.11 7.77
C ILE A 39 5.63 9.79 9.03
N ASP A 40 5.82 10.54 10.11
CA ASP A 40 5.08 10.29 11.37
C ASP A 40 3.57 10.42 11.19
N SER A 41 3.13 11.45 10.48
CA SER A 41 1.71 11.64 10.15
C SER A 41 1.20 10.55 9.21
N THR A 42 2.00 10.14 8.23
CA THR A 42 1.68 9.03 7.34
C THR A 42 1.41 7.75 8.14
N LEU A 43 2.30 7.39 9.04
CA LEU A 43 2.17 6.20 9.89
C LEU A 43 0.94 6.26 10.79
N THR A 44 0.64 7.45 11.34
CA THR A 44 -0.55 7.67 12.16
C THR A 44 -1.82 7.27 11.40
N TYR A 45 -1.96 7.71 10.16
CA TYR A 45 -3.14 7.40 9.34
C TYR A 45 -3.12 5.97 8.81
N LEU A 46 -1.97 5.44 8.41
CA LEU A 46 -1.86 4.03 8.00
C LEU A 46 -2.33 3.08 9.11
N ASN A 47 -1.97 3.38 10.36
CA ASN A 47 -2.35 2.55 11.51
C ASN A 47 -3.84 2.57 11.82
N ARG A 48 -4.59 3.53 11.31
CA ARG A 48 -6.05 3.60 11.46
C ARG A 48 -6.78 2.75 10.43
N ILE A 49 -6.12 2.43 9.31
CA ILE A 49 -6.72 1.69 8.20
C ILE A 49 -6.90 0.23 8.60
N ILE A 50 -8.04 -0.34 8.23
CA ILE A 50 -8.32 -1.78 8.31
C ILE A 50 -8.01 -2.36 6.93
N PRO A 51 -6.85 -3.03 6.73
CA PRO A 51 -6.41 -3.45 5.39
C PRO A 51 -7.39 -4.39 4.69
N GLU A 52 -8.07 -5.24 5.46
CA GLU A 52 -9.00 -6.24 4.94
C GLU A 52 -10.24 -5.62 4.29
N LYS A 53 -10.51 -4.35 4.57
CA LYS A 53 -11.63 -3.60 3.98
C LYS A 53 -11.25 -2.80 2.75
N LEU A 54 -9.98 -2.77 2.38
CA LEU A 54 -9.52 -2.09 1.17
C LEU A 54 -9.80 -2.95 -0.06
N GLU A 55 -10.16 -2.31 -1.17
CA GLU A 55 -10.49 -2.98 -2.43
C GLU A 55 -9.82 -2.27 -3.62
N GLY A 56 -9.54 -3.03 -4.67
CA GLY A 56 -9.02 -2.51 -5.94
C GLY A 56 -7.68 -1.80 -5.78
N GLU A 57 -7.54 -0.64 -6.40
CA GLU A 57 -6.31 0.16 -6.39
C GLU A 57 -5.85 0.56 -4.99
N ASP A 58 -6.78 0.71 -4.05
CA ASP A 58 -6.46 1.12 -2.68
C ASP A 58 -5.58 0.11 -1.95
N VAL A 59 -5.73 -1.17 -2.26
CA VAL A 59 -4.87 -2.24 -1.71
C VAL A 59 -3.40 -1.99 -2.09
N TYR A 60 -3.15 -1.69 -3.36
CA TYR A 60 -1.79 -1.46 -3.87
C TYR A 60 -1.21 -0.15 -3.35
N THR A 61 -2.01 0.90 -3.28
CA THR A 61 -1.59 2.18 -2.69
C THR A 61 -1.20 2.00 -1.23
N TYR A 62 -2.00 1.30 -0.45
CA TYR A 62 -1.72 1.01 0.95
C TYR A 62 -0.40 0.23 1.10
N TRP A 63 -0.22 -0.85 0.34
CA TRP A 63 1.01 -1.64 0.39
C TRP A 63 2.24 -0.82 -0.03
N ARG A 64 2.13 -0.01 -1.08
CA ARG A 64 3.23 0.84 -1.55
C ARG A 64 3.72 1.78 -0.45
N ILE A 65 2.81 2.50 0.17
CA ILE A 65 3.15 3.43 1.26
C ILE A 65 3.68 2.66 2.47
N GLN A 66 3.04 1.55 2.81
CA GLN A 66 3.47 0.72 3.94
C GLN A 66 4.90 0.21 3.76
N PHE A 67 5.25 -0.33 2.58
CA PHE A 67 6.60 -0.82 2.34
C PHE A 67 7.63 0.30 2.25
N SER A 68 7.24 1.46 1.72
CA SER A 68 8.14 2.61 1.65
C SER A 68 8.49 3.18 3.02
N THR A 69 7.63 2.99 4.01
CA THR A 69 7.80 3.52 5.37
C THR A 69 8.17 2.46 6.39
N SER A 70 8.26 1.19 5.99
CA SER A 70 8.48 0.07 6.91
C SER A 70 9.95 -0.23 7.15
N PRO A 71 10.28 -0.76 8.35
CA PRO A 71 11.65 -1.18 8.65
C PRO A 71 12.04 -2.47 7.93
N GLN A 72 13.35 -2.72 7.89
CA GLN A 72 13.97 -3.86 7.22
C GLN A 72 13.31 -5.22 7.51
N PRO A 73 13.02 -5.61 8.77
CA PRO A 73 12.45 -6.93 9.02
C PRO A 73 11.11 -7.17 8.33
N PHE A 74 10.29 -6.13 8.24
CA PHE A 74 8.99 -6.22 7.57
C PHE A 74 9.13 -6.41 6.06
N ILE A 75 10.01 -5.62 5.42
CA ILE A 75 10.28 -5.72 3.98
C ILE A 75 10.84 -7.10 3.64
N ARG A 76 11.75 -7.61 4.45
CA ARG A 76 12.41 -8.90 4.25
C ARG A 76 11.43 -10.08 4.12
N HIS A 77 10.32 -10.03 4.84
CA HIS A 77 9.30 -11.08 4.85
C HIS A 77 8.11 -10.81 3.94
N SER A 78 8.18 -9.78 3.10
CA SER A 78 7.06 -9.32 2.26
C SER A 78 7.31 -9.49 0.77
N ALA A 79 8.20 -10.39 0.37
CA ALA A 79 8.63 -10.58 -1.02
C ALA A 79 7.46 -10.81 -1.98
N GLU A 80 6.49 -11.64 -1.60
CA GLU A 80 5.34 -11.96 -2.45
C GLU A 80 4.47 -10.73 -2.73
N LYS A 81 4.16 -9.94 -1.72
CA LYS A 81 3.37 -8.71 -1.89
C LYS A 81 4.12 -7.67 -2.73
N ILE A 82 5.43 -7.54 -2.52
CA ILE A 82 6.28 -6.61 -3.28
C ILE A 82 6.29 -6.99 -4.75
N GLU A 83 6.38 -8.29 -5.08
CA GLU A 83 6.30 -8.76 -6.47
C GLU A 83 4.93 -8.49 -7.08
N LYS A 84 3.85 -8.68 -6.34
CA LYS A 84 2.50 -8.35 -6.81
C LYS A 84 2.35 -6.85 -7.11
N LEU A 85 2.94 -6.00 -6.28
CA LEU A 85 2.98 -4.56 -6.54
C LEU A 85 3.74 -4.23 -7.83
N SER A 86 4.90 -4.83 -8.02
CA SER A 86 5.70 -4.64 -9.23
C SER A 86 4.90 -5.03 -10.48
N GLN A 87 4.28 -6.19 -10.47
CA GLN A 87 3.45 -6.68 -11.57
C GLN A 87 2.25 -5.75 -11.85
N HIS A 88 1.61 -5.26 -10.81
CA HIS A 88 0.48 -4.34 -10.94
C HIS A 88 0.89 -3.04 -11.63
N TYR A 89 1.97 -2.40 -11.19
CA TYR A 89 2.41 -1.13 -11.77
C TYR A 89 3.03 -1.31 -13.16
N GLU A 90 3.60 -2.46 -13.49
CA GLU A 90 3.98 -2.79 -14.86
C GLU A 90 2.77 -2.92 -15.78
N LYS A 91 1.75 -3.64 -15.33
CA LYS A 91 0.51 -3.87 -16.09
C LYS A 91 -0.23 -2.56 -16.36
N THR A 92 -0.31 -1.68 -15.38
CA THR A 92 -0.99 -0.38 -15.50
C THR A 92 -0.12 0.69 -16.14
N LYS A 93 1.14 0.38 -16.45
CA LYS A 93 2.13 1.33 -17.00
C LYS A 93 2.34 2.56 -16.14
N ASP A 94 2.20 2.40 -14.83
CA ASP A 94 2.44 3.45 -13.84
C ASP A 94 3.93 3.52 -13.54
N THR A 95 4.67 4.25 -14.36
CA THR A 95 6.12 4.33 -14.30
C THR A 95 6.64 5.00 -13.04
N ILE A 96 5.90 5.95 -12.48
CA ILE A 96 6.29 6.69 -11.26
C ILE A 96 6.27 5.75 -10.06
N ASN A 97 5.16 5.04 -9.86
CA ASN A 97 5.03 4.10 -8.75
C ASN A 97 5.89 2.86 -8.96
N LEU A 98 6.08 2.40 -10.21
CA LEU A 98 6.99 1.30 -10.51
C LEU A 98 8.43 1.63 -10.11
N LYS A 99 8.87 2.86 -10.35
CA LYS A 99 10.21 3.32 -9.93
C LYS A 99 10.39 3.20 -8.42
N GLU A 100 9.38 3.62 -7.66
CA GLU A 100 9.39 3.49 -6.19
C GLU A 100 9.47 2.02 -5.76
N ILE A 101 8.67 1.15 -6.37
CA ILE A 101 8.68 -0.29 -6.06
C ILE A 101 10.02 -0.93 -6.44
N ASN A 102 10.64 -0.51 -7.52
CA ASN A 102 11.97 -1.01 -7.89
C ASN A 102 13.03 -0.69 -6.82
N HIS A 103 12.97 0.48 -6.20
CA HIS A 103 13.82 0.81 -5.05
C HIS A 103 13.53 -0.09 -3.85
N ILE A 104 12.28 -0.41 -3.59
CA ILE A 104 11.89 -1.33 -2.52
C ILE A 104 12.40 -2.75 -2.82
N ARG A 105 12.28 -3.22 -4.07
CA ARG A 105 12.80 -4.52 -4.51
C ARG A 105 14.32 -4.59 -4.35
N TYR A 106 15.02 -3.53 -4.71
CA TYR A 106 16.48 -3.45 -4.51
C TYR A 106 16.83 -3.63 -3.03
N ARG A 107 16.14 -2.93 -2.15
CA ARG A 107 16.34 -3.07 -0.70
C ARG A 107 16.03 -4.49 -0.22
N LEU A 108 14.94 -5.08 -0.71
CA LEU A 108 14.55 -6.45 -0.38
C LEU A 108 15.68 -7.44 -0.73
N PHE A 109 16.25 -7.33 -1.92
CA PHE A 109 17.33 -8.20 -2.35
C PHE A 109 18.59 -8.02 -1.50
N LEU A 110 18.93 -6.78 -1.15
CA LEU A 110 20.05 -6.51 -0.22
C LEU A 110 19.80 -7.15 1.14
N TYR A 111 18.62 -6.98 1.70
CA TYR A 111 18.29 -7.52 3.02
C TYR A 111 18.32 -9.05 3.06
N ASN A 112 17.99 -9.69 1.94
CA ASN A 112 18.02 -11.14 1.78
C ASN A 112 19.36 -11.65 1.25
N GLN A 113 20.37 -10.80 1.15
CA GLN A 113 21.71 -11.13 0.65
C GLN A 113 21.71 -11.70 -0.79
N ALA A 114 20.69 -11.35 -1.57
CA ALA A 114 20.57 -11.72 -2.99
C ALA A 114 21.28 -10.65 -3.86
N TYR A 115 22.59 -10.59 -3.74
CA TYR A 115 23.40 -9.50 -4.31
C TYR A 115 23.35 -9.44 -5.84
N ASP A 116 23.31 -10.58 -6.52
CA ASP A 116 23.19 -10.61 -7.99
C ASP A 116 21.87 -10.00 -8.47
N LYS A 117 20.77 -10.31 -7.75
CA LYS A 117 19.46 -9.73 -8.03
C LYS A 117 19.43 -8.23 -7.70
N ALA A 118 20.10 -7.83 -6.63
CA ALA A 118 20.22 -6.41 -6.25
C ALA A 118 20.97 -5.63 -7.33
N ASP A 119 22.08 -6.15 -7.83
CA ASP A 119 22.85 -5.54 -8.91
C ASP A 119 22.02 -5.39 -10.19
N SER A 120 21.28 -6.43 -10.56
CA SER A 120 20.39 -6.40 -11.73
C SER A 120 19.31 -5.34 -11.57
N MET A 121 18.74 -5.21 -10.37
CA MET A 121 17.73 -4.20 -10.07
C MET A 121 18.31 -2.79 -10.12
N LEU A 122 19.52 -2.60 -9.60
CA LEU A 122 20.21 -1.32 -9.63
C LEU A 122 20.44 -0.84 -11.07
N GLN A 123 20.80 -1.74 -11.99
CA GLN A 123 20.95 -1.42 -13.40
C GLN A 123 19.62 -0.97 -14.02
N ILE A 124 18.51 -1.61 -13.67
CA ILE A 124 17.18 -1.20 -14.12
C ILE A 124 16.83 0.20 -13.62
N ILE A 125 17.10 0.48 -12.35
CA ILE A 125 16.86 1.79 -11.74
C ILE A 125 17.69 2.88 -12.45
N GLU A 126 18.96 2.64 -12.69
CA GLU A 126 19.88 3.59 -13.35
C GLU A 126 19.46 3.86 -14.79
N LYS A 127 19.04 2.85 -15.56
CA LYS A 127 18.60 3.02 -16.95
C LYS A 127 17.31 3.82 -17.08
N ARG A 128 16.44 3.77 -16.08
CA ARG A 128 15.16 4.47 -16.07
C ARG A 128 15.23 5.86 -15.40
N ALA A 129 16.36 6.19 -14.84
CA ALA A 129 16.60 7.52 -14.29
C ALA A 129 16.90 8.55 -15.44
#